data_01dd648a3e28e84e48e927cfabf0cec0
#
_entry.id   01dd648a3e28e84e48e927cfabf0cec0
#
_cell.length_a   1.000
_cell.length_b   1.000
_cell.length_c   1.000
_cell.angle_alpha   90.00
_cell.angle_beta   90.00
_cell.angle_gamma   90.00
#
_symmetry.space_group_name_H-M   'P 1'
#
loop_
_entity.id
_entity.type
_entity.pdbx_description
1 polymer ?
#
loop_
_entity_poly.entity_id
_entity_poly.type
_entity_poly.pdbx_seq_one_letter_code
_entity_poly.pdbx_strand_id
1 'polypeptide(L)'
;NPLDIYVKSLLSGDGYPVDVSLSPGGTQWITSFMYLEDGMIKNKVVFYNFGLGKNDPKRVVGVFMPQDLSDAMAGRVRFMDDSHAVIFTDKGLQFFSTRIETSPESTAQILLDENIRSISYTDQYAAVVTDNSEGSEPYRLHVYRADGSQVFETAFSFQYSGFDIDEDLVLLYNDNSCLVYNMAGTEKFKGSFDFPVSKVSAGNMPGTLLVMGPQKMQEIRLR
;
A
#
# COMPACT_ATOMS: atom_id res chain seq x y z
N ASN A 1 -30.41 7.91 -3.13
CA ASN A 1 -30.73 7.12 -1.96
C ASN A 1 -29.46 6.36 -1.54
N PRO A 2 -28.91 6.56 -0.32
CA PRO A 2 -27.69 5.91 0.13
C PRO A 2 -27.76 4.39 0.26
N LEU A 3 -28.96 3.82 0.09
CA LEU A 3 -29.20 2.37 0.10
C LEU A 3 -29.36 1.77 -1.30
N ASP A 4 -29.24 2.54 -2.37
CA ASP A 4 -29.28 1.98 -3.71
C ASP A 4 -27.97 1.22 -3.99
N ILE A 5 -28.10 -0.09 -4.20
CA ILE A 5 -27.00 -0.91 -4.70
C ILE A 5 -26.72 -0.49 -6.15
N TYR A 6 -25.67 0.27 -6.35
CA TYR A 6 -25.32 0.82 -7.65
C TYR A 6 -24.85 -0.26 -8.63
N VAL A 7 -24.17 -1.28 -8.10
CA VAL A 7 -23.65 -2.40 -8.89
C VAL A 7 -23.86 -3.70 -8.14
N LYS A 8 -24.49 -4.64 -8.80
CA LYS A 8 -24.46 -6.06 -8.41
C LYS A 8 -23.75 -6.79 -9.54
N SER A 9 -22.51 -7.18 -9.34
CA SER A 9 -21.76 -7.99 -10.29
C SER A 9 -21.67 -9.42 -9.76
N LEU A 10 -21.97 -10.38 -10.61
CA LEU A 10 -21.65 -11.78 -10.37
C LEU A 10 -20.28 -12.03 -11.01
N LEU A 11 -19.25 -12.00 -10.21
CA LEU A 11 -17.84 -12.14 -10.62
C LEU A 11 -17.42 -13.61 -10.81
N SER A 12 -18.38 -14.53 -10.94
CA SER A 12 -18.10 -15.97 -11.04
C SER A 12 -17.19 -16.37 -12.22
N GLY A 13 -17.16 -15.55 -13.28
CA GLY A 13 -16.24 -15.76 -14.41
C GLY A 13 -14.82 -15.22 -14.20
N ASP A 14 -14.63 -14.37 -13.18
CA ASP A 14 -13.35 -13.72 -12.92
C ASP A 14 -12.52 -14.41 -11.83
N GLY A 15 -13.10 -15.33 -11.10
CA GLY A 15 -12.46 -16.01 -9.97
C GLY A 15 -12.90 -15.47 -8.62
N TYR A 16 -12.08 -15.70 -7.60
CA TYR A 16 -12.33 -15.28 -6.23
C TYR A 16 -11.67 -13.92 -5.97
N PRO A 17 -12.42 -12.87 -5.53
CA PRO A 17 -11.85 -11.59 -5.20
C PRO A 17 -10.95 -11.73 -3.95
N VAL A 18 -9.73 -11.20 -4.04
CA VAL A 18 -8.74 -11.19 -2.95
C VAL A 18 -8.78 -9.86 -2.23
N ASP A 19 -8.76 -8.76 -2.99
CA ASP A 19 -8.80 -7.41 -2.45
C ASP A 19 -9.48 -6.45 -3.44
N VAL A 20 -10.02 -5.34 -2.91
CA VAL A 20 -10.72 -4.32 -3.68
C VAL A 20 -10.38 -2.92 -3.16
N SER A 21 -10.26 -1.97 -4.06
CA SER A 21 -10.12 -0.55 -3.73
C SER A 21 -10.99 0.31 -4.65
N LEU A 22 -11.61 1.36 -4.06
CA LEU A 22 -12.30 2.40 -4.81
C LEU A 22 -11.43 3.64 -4.88
N SER A 23 -11.53 4.37 -5.98
CA SER A 23 -10.95 5.71 -6.05
C SER A 23 -11.68 6.66 -5.08
N PRO A 24 -11.02 7.69 -4.54
CA PRO A 24 -11.66 8.68 -3.67
C PRO A 24 -12.92 9.31 -4.27
N GLY A 25 -12.93 9.59 -5.57
CA GLY A 25 -14.10 10.08 -6.30
C GLY A 25 -15.22 9.07 -6.55
N GLY A 26 -14.97 7.78 -6.25
CA GLY A 26 -15.96 6.69 -6.30
C GLY A 26 -16.37 6.26 -7.71
N THR A 27 -15.70 6.75 -8.76
CA THR A 27 -16.01 6.41 -10.16
C THR A 27 -15.22 5.22 -10.67
N GLN A 28 -14.08 4.95 -10.08
CA GLN A 28 -13.17 3.87 -10.45
C GLN A 28 -13.01 2.85 -9.32
N TRP A 29 -12.71 1.63 -9.69
CA TRP A 29 -12.52 0.55 -8.77
C TRP A 29 -11.51 -0.47 -9.34
N ILE A 30 -10.65 -1.02 -8.49
CA ILE A 30 -9.74 -2.12 -8.81
C ILE A 30 -10.07 -3.33 -7.95
N THR A 31 -9.96 -4.52 -8.55
CA THR A 31 -10.09 -5.78 -7.81
C THR A 31 -8.99 -6.73 -8.24
N SER A 32 -8.32 -7.32 -7.27
CA SER A 32 -7.46 -8.47 -7.46
C SER A 32 -8.29 -9.75 -7.37
N PHE A 33 -8.09 -10.65 -8.32
CA PHE A 33 -8.77 -11.95 -8.37
C PHE A 33 -7.77 -13.09 -8.39
N MET A 34 -8.13 -14.17 -7.73
CA MET A 34 -7.45 -15.47 -7.81
C MET A 34 -8.34 -16.47 -8.52
N TYR A 35 -7.80 -17.21 -9.48
CA TYR A 35 -8.55 -18.21 -10.24
C TYR A 35 -7.68 -19.46 -10.52
N LEU A 36 -8.33 -20.53 -10.94
CA LEU A 36 -7.67 -21.77 -11.35
C LEU A 36 -7.62 -21.85 -12.88
N GLU A 37 -6.45 -22.08 -13.42
CA GLU A 37 -6.23 -22.35 -14.82
C GLU A 37 -5.23 -23.52 -14.96
N ASP A 38 -5.64 -24.56 -15.66
CA ASP A 38 -4.85 -25.78 -15.84
C ASP A 38 -4.33 -26.42 -14.54
N GLY A 39 -5.12 -26.32 -13.46
CA GLY A 39 -4.78 -26.85 -12.14
C GLY A 39 -3.80 -25.96 -11.35
N MET A 40 -3.42 -24.82 -11.87
CA MET A 40 -2.55 -23.84 -11.20
C MET A 40 -3.37 -22.64 -10.73
N ILE A 41 -2.97 -22.10 -9.57
CA ILE A 41 -3.52 -20.84 -9.08
C ILE A 41 -2.90 -19.70 -9.89
N LYS A 42 -3.76 -18.88 -10.47
CA LYS A 42 -3.41 -17.68 -11.23
C LYS A 42 -4.04 -16.46 -10.56
N ASN A 43 -3.48 -15.30 -10.88
CA ASN A 43 -3.95 -14.02 -10.35
C ASN A 43 -4.13 -13.01 -11.48
N LYS A 44 -5.16 -12.18 -11.38
CA LYS A 44 -5.38 -11.03 -12.28
C LYS A 44 -5.90 -9.82 -11.51
N VAL A 45 -5.61 -8.64 -12.01
CA VAL A 45 -6.14 -7.38 -11.48
C VAL A 45 -7.01 -6.74 -12.56
N VAL A 46 -8.22 -6.36 -12.18
CA VAL A 46 -9.22 -5.80 -13.08
C VAL A 46 -9.57 -4.38 -12.64
N PHE A 47 -9.51 -3.47 -13.57
CA PHE A 47 -9.92 -2.08 -13.40
C PHE A 47 -11.31 -1.87 -13.98
N TYR A 48 -12.15 -1.18 -13.24
CA TYR A 48 -13.52 -0.86 -13.61
C TYR A 48 -13.75 0.65 -13.56
N ASN A 49 -14.54 1.16 -14.50
CA ASN A 49 -15.07 2.53 -14.48
C ASN A 49 -16.60 2.50 -14.40
N PHE A 50 -17.15 3.05 -13.34
CA PHE A 50 -18.59 3.17 -13.12
C PHE A 50 -19.14 4.56 -13.46
N GLY A 51 -18.29 5.55 -13.74
CA GLY A 51 -18.67 6.86 -14.23
C GLY A 51 -19.32 6.84 -15.60
N LEU A 52 -19.10 5.76 -16.38
CA LEU A 52 -19.68 5.57 -17.72
C LEU A 52 -21.19 5.24 -17.71
N GLY A 53 -21.82 5.13 -16.55
CA GLY A 53 -23.24 4.83 -16.40
C GLY A 53 -23.58 3.37 -16.06
N LYS A 54 -24.78 3.19 -15.49
CA LYS A 54 -25.23 1.88 -14.91
C LYS A 54 -25.27 0.72 -15.92
N ASN A 55 -25.43 0.99 -17.18
CA ASN A 55 -25.68 -0.02 -18.22
C ASN A 55 -24.57 -0.09 -19.28
N ASP A 56 -23.42 0.57 -19.06
CA ASP A 56 -22.35 0.53 -20.04
C ASP A 56 -21.64 -0.83 -19.98
N PRO A 57 -21.61 -1.60 -21.09
CA PRO A 57 -20.90 -2.87 -21.15
C PRO A 57 -19.36 -2.70 -21.06
N LYS A 58 -18.84 -1.49 -21.25
CA LYS A 58 -17.41 -1.16 -21.19
C LYS A 58 -16.92 -0.80 -19.78
N ARG A 59 -17.55 -1.30 -18.72
CA ARG A 59 -17.11 -1.02 -17.35
C ARG A 59 -15.75 -1.58 -17.01
N VAL A 60 -15.36 -2.72 -17.60
CA VAL A 60 -14.01 -3.24 -17.50
C VAL A 60 -13.15 -2.42 -18.45
N VAL A 61 -12.24 -1.63 -17.90
CA VAL A 61 -11.36 -0.73 -18.67
C VAL A 61 -9.91 -1.22 -18.73
N GLY A 62 -9.53 -2.19 -17.91
CA GLY A 62 -8.22 -2.82 -17.97
C GLY A 62 -8.20 -4.15 -17.23
N VAL A 63 -7.46 -5.11 -17.77
CA VAL A 63 -7.16 -6.39 -17.12
C VAL A 63 -5.66 -6.56 -17.18
N PHE A 64 -5.03 -6.64 -16.01
CA PHE A 64 -3.60 -6.82 -15.88
C PHE A 64 -3.32 -8.15 -15.17
N MET A 65 -2.52 -8.97 -15.81
CA MET A 65 -1.99 -10.17 -15.21
C MET A 65 -0.57 -9.85 -14.75
N PRO A 66 -0.19 -10.18 -13.51
CA PRO A 66 1.17 -9.97 -13.02
C PRO A 66 2.19 -10.92 -13.71
N GLN A 67 2.01 -11.22 -14.98
CA GLN A 67 2.88 -12.11 -15.74
C GLN A 67 4.31 -11.57 -15.85
N ASP A 68 4.43 -10.25 -15.97
CA ASP A 68 5.72 -9.58 -16.01
C ASP A 68 6.43 -9.60 -14.64
N LEU A 69 5.71 -9.92 -13.56
CA LEU A 69 6.22 -10.17 -12.21
C LEU A 69 6.40 -11.67 -11.93
N SER A 70 6.67 -12.47 -12.96
CA SER A 70 7.06 -13.90 -12.81
C SER A 70 6.12 -14.69 -11.88
N ASP A 71 4.83 -14.75 -12.22
CA ASP A 71 3.79 -15.44 -11.44
C ASP A 71 3.53 -14.84 -10.03
N ALA A 72 3.80 -13.55 -9.86
CA ALA A 72 3.54 -12.86 -8.61
C ALA A 72 2.04 -12.80 -8.27
N MET A 73 1.73 -12.86 -6.98
CA MET A 73 0.38 -12.80 -6.45
C MET A 73 0.05 -11.39 -5.95
N ALA A 74 -0.93 -10.73 -6.56
CA ALA A 74 -1.42 -9.42 -6.10
C ALA A 74 -2.29 -9.59 -4.85
N GLY A 75 -1.68 -9.45 -3.68
CA GLY A 75 -2.35 -9.60 -2.39
C GLY A 75 -3.10 -8.35 -1.95
N ARG A 76 -2.74 -7.17 -2.46
CA ARG A 76 -3.32 -5.89 -2.10
C ARG A 76 -3.36 -4.95 -3.29
N VAL A 77 -4.49 -4.25 -3.46
CA VAL A 77 -4.68 -3.20 -4.48
C VAL A 77 -5.17 -1.92 -3.82
N ARG A 78 -4.64 -0.76 -4.22
CA ARG A 78 -5.05 0.54 -3.64
C ARG A 78 -5.07 1.63 -4.70
N PHE A 79 -6.17 2.41 -4.72
CA PHE A 79 -6.12 3.75 -5.24
C PHE A 79 -5.43 4.63 -4.21
N MET A 80 -4.40 5.34 -4.64
CA MET A 80 -3.71 6.35 -3.84
C MET A 80 -4.45 7.69 -3.92
N ASP A 81 -4.84 8.06 -5.13
CA ASP A 81 -5.75 9.16 -5.44
C ASP A 81 -6.64 8.79 -6.63
N ASP A 82 -7.38 9.75 -7.21
CA ASP A 82 -8.24 9.49 -8.39
C ASP A 82 -7.45 9.23 -9.69
N SER A 83 -6.14 9.41 -9.66
CA SER A 83 -5.26 9.32 -10.84
C SER A 83 -4.17 8.27 -10.73
N HIS A 84 -3.97 7.69 -9.54
CA HIS A 84 -2.88 6.75 -9.27
C HIS A 84 -3.36 5.56 -8.48
N ALA A 85 -2.87 4.39 -8.85
CA ALA A 85 -3.11 3.14 -8.13
C ALA A 85 -1.83 2.34 -7.95
N VAL A 86 -1.74 1.57 -6.87
CA VAL A 86 -0.64 0.64 -6.60
C VAL A 86 -1.16 -0.75 -6.34
N ILE A 87 -0.46 -1.73 -6.90
CA ILE A 87 -0.67 -3.14 -6.65
C ILE A 87 0.55 -3.66 -5.89
N PHE A 88 0.32 -4.21 -4.70
CA PHE A 88 1.34 -4.91 -3.92
C PHE A 88 1.24 -6.40 -4.20
N THR A 89 2.35 -6.97 -4.65
CA THR A 89 2.48 -8.39 -4.88
C THR A 89 3.46 -9.01 -3.87
N ASP A 90 3.56 -10.32 -3.86
CA ASP A 90 4.56 -11.05 -3.07
C ASP A 90 6.00 -10.87 -3.56
N LYS A 91 6.20 -10.25 -4.76
CA LYS A 91 7.50 -10.00 -5.37
C LYS A 91 7.82 -8.53 -5.65
N GLY A 92 6.94 -7.61 -5.25
CA GLY A 92 7.16 -6.18 -5.50
C GLY A 92 5.91 -5.36 -5.65
N LEU A 93 6.03 -4.24 -6.34
CA LEU A 93 4.97 -3.27 -6.55
C LEU A 93 4.79 -2.96 -8.03
N GLN A 94 3.55 -2.68 -8.42
CA GLN A 94 3.25 -2.15 -9.74
C GLN A 94 2.36 -0.92 -9.60
N PHE A 95 2.79 0.19 -10.21
CA PHE A 95 2.10 1.48 -10.17
C PHE A 95 1.38 1.74 -11.47
N PHE A 96 0.22 2.40 -11.37
CA PHE A 96 -0.62 2.72 -12.51
C PHE A 96 -1.06 4.18 -12.48
N SER A 97 -1.08 4.80 -13.66
CA SER A 97 -1.84 6.02 -13.91
C SER A 97 -3.26 5.65 -14.34
N THR A 98 -4.24 6.22 -13.67
CA THR A 98 -5.67 6.10 -14.00
C THR A 98 -6.29 7.44 -14.43
N ARG A 99 -5.45 8.41 -14.84
CA ARG A 99 -5.89 9.73 -15.35
C ARG A 99 -6.83 9.60 -16.55
N ILE A 100 -6.56 8.63 -17.41
CA ILE A 100 -7.49 8.23 -18.46
C ILE A 100 -8.32 7.08 -17.89
N GLU A 101 -9.47 7.40 -17.31
CA GLU A 101 -10.32 6.47 -16.58
C GLU A 101 -10.76 5.23 -17.37
N THR A 102 -10.65 5.28 -18.70
CA THR A 102 -11.00 4.19 -19.63
C THR A 102 -9.78 3.42 -20.13
N SER A 103 -8.57 3.79 -19.71
CA SER A 103 -7.30 3.17 -20.15
C SER A 103 -6.24 3.35 -19.08
N PRO A 104 -6.29 2.58 -17.99
CA PRO A 104 -5.23 2.60 -16.98
C PRO A 104 -3.91 2.11 -17.58
N GLU A 105 -2.82 2.78 -17.26
CA GLU A 105 -1.48 2.51 -17.80
C GLU A 105 -0.50 2.21 -16.67
N SER A 106 0.32 1.18 -16.82
CA SER A 106 1.42 0.91 -15.89
C SER A 106 2.49 2.00 -16.02
N THR A 107 2.82 2.66 -14.91
CA THR A 107 3.83 3.72 -14.86
C THR A 107 5.18 3.23 -14.35
N ALA A 108 5.17 2.28 -13.42
CA ALA A 108 6.39 1.68 -12.88
C ALA A 108 6.13 0.26 -12.38
N GLN A 109 7.15 -0.57 -12.49
CA GLN A 109 7.20 -1.92 -11.95
C GLN A 109 8.48 -2.06 -11.13
N ILE A 110 8.32 -2.40 -9.87
CA ILE A 110 9.41 -2.55 -8.91
C ILE A 110 9.49 -4.01 -8.51
N LEU A 111 10.57 -4.68 -8.88
CA LEU A 111 10.88 -6.02 -8.40
C LEU A 111 11.72 -5.91 -7.12
N LEU A 112 11.41 -6.72 -6.14
CA LEU A 112 12.15 -6.84 -4.90
C LEU A 112 12.63 -8.28 -4.76
N ASP A 113 13.93 -8.45 -4.63
CA ASP A 113 14.56 -9.79 -4.57
C ASP A 113 14.33 -10.46 -3.21
N GLU A 114 14.00 -9.66 -2.20
CA GLU A 114 13.82 -10.09 -0.82
C GLU A 114 12.34 -10.22 -0.45
N ASN A 115 12.06 -11.05 0.57
CA ASN A 115 10.69 -11.24 1.05
C ASN A 115 10.09 -9.95 1.61
N ILE A 116 8.91 -9.58 1.14
CA ILE A 116 8.14 -8.47 1.68
C ILE A 116 7.54 -8.89 3.03
N ARG A 117 7.85 -8.12 4.07
CA ARG A 117 7.37 -8.32 5.43
C ARG A 117 6.16 -7.48 5.77
N SER A 118 6.17 -6.24 5.33
CA SER A 118 5.12 -5.27 5.67
C SER A 118 4.94 -4.28 4.55
N ILE A 119 3.70 -3.80 4.42
CA ILE A 119 3.33 -2.74 3.48
C ILE A 119 2.58 -1.64 4.22
N SER A 120 2.76 -0.40 3.80
CA SER A 120 1.94 0.74 4.19
C SER A 120 1.79 1.70 3.02
N TYR A 121 0.74 2.52 3.03
CA TYR A 121 0.47 3.48 1.95
C TYR A 121 -0.39 4.65 2.45
N THR A 122 -0.24 5.76 1.75
CA THR A 122 -1.09 6.95 1.86
C THR A 122 -1.59 7.32 0.46
N ASP A 123 -2.20 8.49 0.32
CA ASP A 123 -2.52 9.09 -0.98
C ASP A 123 -1.28 9.51 -1.79
N GLN A 124 -0.14 9.70 -1.15
CA GLN A 124 1.10 10.19 -1.77
C GLN A 124 2.19 9.12 -1.86
N TYR A 125 2.24 8.19 -0.91
CA TYR A 125 3.35 7.26 -0.74
C TYR A 125 2.90 5.82 -0.62
N ALA A 126 3.72 4.92 -1.14
CA ALA A 126 3.66 3.49 -0.89
C ALA A 126 5.00 3.03 -0.32
N ALA A 127 4.98 2.24 0.73
CA ALA A 127 6.19 1.71 1.33
C ALA A 127 6.10 0.22 1.62
N VAL A 128 7.24 -0.43 1.55
CA VAL A 128 7.42 -1.83 1.91
C VAL A 128 8.66 -1.98 2.80
N VAL A 129 8.58 -2.91 3.73
CA VAL A 129 9.74 -3.42 4.45
C VAL A 129 10.02 -4.83 3.93
N THR A 130 11.26 -5.07 3.55
CA THR A 130 11.74 -6.40 3.15
C THR A 130 12.73 -6.97 4.15
N ASP A 131 12.99 -8.26 4.05
CA ASP A 131 14.20 -8.84 4.59
C ASP A 131 15.43 -8.17 3.93
N ASN A 132 16.58 -8.25 4.54
CA ASN A 132 17.84 -7.77 4.00
C ASN A 132 18.93 -8.80 4.29
N SER A 133 18.90 -9.91 3.56
CA SER A 133 19.76 -11.07 3.82
C SER A 133 21.23 -10.82 3.47
N GLU A 134 21.51 -9.88 2.59
CA GLU A 134 22.88 -9.55 2.17
C GLU A 134 23.55 -8.45 3.01
N GLY A 135 22.77 -7.73 3.83
CA GLY A 135 23.24 -6.61 4.63
C GLY A 135 23.57 -6.96 6.08
N SER A 136 24.22 -6.01 6.78
CA SER A 136 24.44 -6.11 8.25
C SER A 136 23.15 -5.89 9.06
N GLU A 137 22.22 -5.10 8.50
CA GLU A 137 20.93 -4.81 9.11
C GLU A 137 19.87 -5.77 8.57
N PRO A 138 19.00 -6.35 9.42
CA PRO A 138 18.08 -7.42 9.01
C PRO A 138 16.92 -6.97 8.11
N TYR A 139 16.62 -5.69 8.05
CA TYR A 139 15.50 -5.15 7.31
C TYR A 139 15.93 -4.04 6.35
N ARG A 140 15.14 -3.86 5.28
CA ARG A 140 15.26 -2.77 4.34
C ARG A 140 13.90 -2.11 4.13
N LEU A 141 13.85 -0.81 4.27
CA LEU A 141 12.68 0.02 4.01
C LEU A 141 12.82 0.66 2.64
N HIS A 142 11.79 0.53 1.82
CA HIS A 142 11.67 1.18 0.52
C HIS A 142 10.44 2.07 0.51
N VAL A 143 10.57 3.31 0.06
CA VAL A 143 9.45 4.27 -0.04
C VAL A 143 9.39 4.83 -1.46
N TYR A 144 8.18 4.84 -2.02
CA TYR A 144 7.90 5.29 -3.38
C TYR A 144 6.77 6.32 -3.39
N ARG A 145 6.77 7.21 -4.38
CA ARG A 145 5.63 8.09 -4.67
C ARG A 145 4.55 7.33 -5.42
N ALA A 146 3.38 7.99 -5.57
CA ALA A 146 2.23 7.45 -6.29
C ALA A 146 2.51 7.17 -7.79
N ASP A 147 3.51 7.80 -8.39
CA ASP A 147 3.98 7.54 -9.76
C ASP A 147 4.99 6.39 -9.87
N GLY A 148 5.39 5.80 -8.74
CA GLY A 148 6.38 4.73 -8.65
C GLY A 148 7.83 5.21 -8.54
N SER A 149 8.08 6.53 -8.51
CA SER A 149 9.43 7.04 -8.28
C SER A 149 9.89 6.79 -6.84
N GLN A 150 11.12 6.32 -6.69
CA GLN A 150 11.70 6.06 -5.36
C GLN A 150 11.94 7.38 -4.61
N VAL A 151 11.48 7.42 -3.36
CA VAL A 151 11.69 8.54 -2.45
C VAL A 151 12.99 8.36 -1.68
N PHE A 152 13.11 7.23 -0.99
CA PHE A 152 14.33 6.79 -0.33
C PHE A 152 14.30 5.30 -0.05
N GLU A 153 15.47 4.79 0.29
CA GLU A 153 15.68 3.43 0.77
C GLU A 153 16.68 3.47 1.93
N THR A 154 16.46 2.65 2.95
CA THR A 154 17.39 2.54 4.07
C THR A 154 17.32 1.18 4.73
N ALA A 155 18.47 0.66 5.18
CA ALA A 155 18.52 -0.54 5.99
C ALA A 155 18.40 -0.19 7.47
N PHE A 156 17.82 -1.08 8.27
CA PHE A 156 17.65 -0.85 9.71
C PHE A 156 17.55 -2.17 10.50
N SER A 157 17.84 -2.10 11.82
CA SER A 157 17.80 -3.26 12.73
C SER A 157 16.69 -3.20 13.78
N PHE A 158 15.85 -2.16 13.75
CA PHE A 158 14.78 -2.00 14.73
C PHE A 158 13.71 -3.10 14.58
N GLN A 159 13.50 -3.90 15.64
CA GLN A 159 12.44 -4.90 15.68
C GLN A 159 11.09 -4.21 15.90
N TYR A 160 10.18 -4.36 14.94
CA TYR A 160 8.88 -3.71 14.95
C TYR A 160 7.73 -4.73 14.88
N SER A 161 6.57 -4.34 15.40
CA SER A 161 5.29 -5.04 15.24
C SER A 161 4.24 -4.17 14.51
N GLY A 162 4.45 -2.85 14.49
CA GLY A 162 3.65 -1.90 13.73
C GLY A 162 4.49 -1.13 12.73
N PHE A 163 3.94 -0.95 11.53
CA PHE A 163 4.54 -0.20 10.42
C PHE A 163 3.47 0.66 9.76
N ASP A 164 3.74 1.94 9.63
CA ASP A 164 2.81 2.87 9.00
C ASP A 164 3.52 4.04 8.31
N ILE A 165 2.85 4.66 7.35
CA ILE A 165 3.17 6.00 6.87
C ILE A 165 2.06 6.92 7.35
N ASP A 166 2.41 8.04 7.94
CA ASP A 166 1.46 9.04 8.39
C ASP A 166 2.02 10.42 8.09
N GLU A 167 1.30 11.19 7.28
CA GLU A 167 1.81 12.41 6.66
C GLU A 167 3.16 12.19 5.95
N ASP A 168 4.21 12.91 6.33
CA ASP A 168 5.57 12.82 5.80
C ASP A 168 6.52 12.01 6.69
N LEU A 169 5.97 11.08 7.49
CA LEU A 169 6.73 10.26 8.42
C LEU A 169 6.51 8.78 8.14
N VAL A 170 7.58 8.02 8.23
CA VAL A 170 7.55 6.56 8.30
C VAL A 170 7.72 6.14 9.75
N LEU A 171 6.77 5.37 10.25
CA LEU A 171 6.62 5.00 11.65
C LEU A 171 6.80 3.49 11.80
N LEU A 172 7.81 3.09 12.55
CA LEU A 172 8.05 1.70 12.95
C LEU A 172 7.98 1.67 14.48
N TYR A 173 7.17 0.80 15.04
CA TYR A 173 7.01 0.72 16.49
C TYR A 173 6.78 -0.71 16.97
N ASN A 174 7.03 -0.93 18.23
CA ASN A 174 6.73 -2.17 18.95
C ASN A 174 6.08 -1.83 20.31
N ASP A 175 6.01 -2.81 21.19
CA ASP A 175 5.29 -2.70 22.46
C ASP A 175 5.74 -1.54 23.37
N ASN A 176 6.96 -1.01 23.21
CA ASN A 176 7.49 0.05 24.08
C ASN A 176 8.44 1.04 23.41
N SER A 177 8.63 0.94 22.10
CA SER A 177 9.65 1.76 21.39
C SER A 177 9.15 2.16 20.02
N CYS A 178 9.72 3.22 19.44
CA CYS A 178 9.54 3.52 18.04
C CYS A 178 10.80 4.04 17.36
N LEU A 179 10.82 3.90 16.03
CA LEU A 179 11.80 4.43 15.11
C LEU A 179 11.04 5.21 14.03
N VAL A 180 11.47 6.42 13.75
CA VAL A 180 10.78 7.34 12.84
C VAL A 180 11.75 7.90 11.82
N TYR A 181 11.39 7.80 10.55
CA TYR A 181 12.08 8.47 9.43
C TYR A 181 11.19 9.55 8.83
N ASN A 182 11.82 10.61 8.31
CA ASN A 182 11.12 11.53 7.41
C ASN A 182 11.28 11.06 5.94
N MET A 183 10.61 11.76 4.99
CA MET A 183 10.68 11.42 3.57
C MET A 183 12.01 11.72 2.89
N ALA A 184 12.99 12.30 3.61
CA ALA A 184 14.38 12.36 3.16
C ALA A 184 15.22 11.14 3.60
N GLY A 185 14.59 10.13 4.24
CA GLY A 185 15.28 8.96 4.77
C GLY A 185 16.09 9.23 6.05
N THR A 186 15.89 10.40 6.68
CA THR A 186 16.61 10.77 7.90
C THR A 186 15.87 10.27 9.13
N GLU A 187 16.57 9.57 10.03
CA GLU A 187 16.06 9.18 11.35
C GLU A 187 15.74 10.46 12.16
N LYS A 188 14.48 10.62 12.52
CA LYS A 188 13.98 11.76 13.30
C LYS A 188 13.83 11.44 14.77
N PHE A 189 13.58 10.18 15.07
CA PHE A 189 13.43 9.69 16.42
C PHE A 189 13.71 8.20 16.51
N LYS A 190 14.41 7.78 17.56
CA LYS A 190 14.53 6.39 17.99
C LYS A 190 14.57 6.38 19.51
N GLY A 191 13.58 5.74 20.12
CA GLY A 191 13.49 5.77 21.58
C GLY A 191 12.44 4.84 22.15
N SER A 192 12.50 4.69 23.48
CA SER A 192 11.61 3.82 24.26
C SER A 192 10.74 4.64 25.19
N PHE A 193 9.60 4.07 25.55
CA PHE A 193 8.59 4.66 26.44
C PHE A 193 8.46 3.85 27.72
N ASP A 194 8.03 4.52 28.79
CA ASP A 194 7.75 3.92 30.10
C ASP A 194 6.36 3.29 30.21
N PHE A 195 5.68 3.15 29.07
CA PHE A 195 4.33 2.58 28.97
C PHE A 195 4.19 1.73 27.68
N PRO A 196 3.25 0.76 27.67
CA PRO A 196 2.98 -0.03 26.48
C PRO A 196 2.47 0.85 25.32
N VAL A 197 3.05 0.68 24.14
CA VAL A 197 2.67 1.40 22.91
C VAL A 197 1.69 0.54 22.10
N SER A 198 0.54 1.09 21.78
CA SER A 198 -0.47 0.47 20.93
C SER A 198 -0.46 1.02 19.50
N LYS A 199 -0.17 2.32 19.36
CA LYS A 199 -0.13 3.02 18.06
C LYS A 199 0.79 4.24 18.16
N VAL A 200 1.45 4.53 17.07
CA VAL A 200 2.17 5.78 16.84
C VAL A 200 1.57 6.45 15.60
N SER A 201 1.37 7.76 15.63
CA SER A 201 0.90 8.57 14.51
C SER A 201 1.62 9.92 14.47
N ALA A 202 1.49 10.65 13.38
CA ALA A 202 1.84 12.05 13.35
C ALA A 202 1.02 12.82 14.40
N GLY A 203 1.62 13.83 15.01
CA GLY A 203 0.93 14.67 15.99
C GLY A 203 0.16 15.81 15.31
N ASN A 204 -0.63 16.55 16.10
CA ASN A 204 -1.45 17.65 15.57
C ASN A 204 -0.64 18.86 15.09
N MET A 205 0.63 18.94 15.45
CA MET A 205 1.54 20.01 15.02
C MET A 205 2.66 19.43 14.16
N PRO A 206 3.09 20.11 13.10
CA PRO A 206 4.21 19.67 12.29
C PRO A 206 5.45 19.37 13.16
N GLY A 207 6.07 18.21 12.90
CA GLY A 207 7.24 17.75 13.64
C GLY A 207 6.93 17.24 15.06
N THR A 208 5.70 16.82 15.32
CA THR A 208 5.33 16.10 16.55
C THR A 208 4.86 14.68 16.23
N LEU A 209 4.98 13.79 17.22
CA LEU A 209 4.41 12.44 17.22
C LEU A 209 3.42 12.30 18.35
N LEU A 210 2.38 11.54 18.09
CA LEU A 210 1.44 11.09 19.12
C LEU A 210 1.67 9.60 19.35
N VAL A 211 2.09 9.25 20.56
CA VAL A 211 2.30 7.88 21.00
C VAL A 211 1.18 7.48 21.93
N MET A 212 0.45 6.45 21.56
CA MET A 212 -0.75 6.00 22.25
C MET A 212 -0.54 4.63 22.87
N GLY A 213 -0.86 4.52 24.14
CA GLY A 213 -0.97 3.26 24.87
C GLY A 213 -2.39 3.06 25.41
N PRO A 214 -2.67 1.92 26.07
CA PRO A 214 -4.01 1.60 26.58
C PRO A 214 -4.55 2.61 27.61
N GLN A 215 -3.67 3.24 28.38
CA GLN A 215 -4.03 4.17 29.48
C GLN A 215 -3.27 5.50 29.45
N LYS A 216 -2.34 5.66 28.51
CA LYS A 216 -1.47 6.85 28.42
C LYS A 216 -1.33 7.28 26.97
N MET A 217 -1.31 8.57 26.77
CA MET A 217 -1.00 9.21 25.50
C MET A 217 0.09 10.26 25.74
N GLN A 218 1.07 10.32 24.85
CA GLN A 218 2.17 11.26 24.95
C GLN A 218 2.44 11.90 23.59
N GLU A 219 2.55 13.22 23.56
CA GLU A 219 3.03 13.95 22.40
C GLU A 219 4.53 14.22 22.54
N ILE A 220 5.28 13.99 21.45
CA ILE A 220 6.73 14.15 21.40
C ILE A 220 7.07 15.08 20.25
N ARG A 221 7.98 15.99 20.49
CA ARG A 221 8.53 16.86 19.44
C ARG A 221 9.75 16.20 18.82
N LEU A 222 9.68 16.02 17.50
CA LEU A 222 10.82 15.58 16.68
C LEU A 222 11.88 16.68 16.57
N ARG A 223 13.15 16.31 16.56
CA ARG A 223 14.27 17.21 16.39
C ARG A 223 14.87 17.13 15.00
#